data_c503780cc7a1d6bee9565efb32e72991
#
_entry.id   c503780cc7a1d6bee9565efb32e72991
#
_cell.length_a   1.000
_cell.length_b   1.000
_cell.length_c   1.000
_cell.angle_alpha   90.00
_cell.angle_beta   90.00
_cell.angle_gamma   90.00
#
_symmetry.space_group_name_H-M   'P 1'
#
loop_
_entity.id
_entity.type
_entity.pdbx_description
1 polymer ?
#
loop_
_entity_poly.entity_id
_entity_poly.type
_entity_poly.pdbx_seq_one_letter_code
_entity_poly.pdbx_strand_id
1 'polypeptide(L)'
;MDSEKVIKRDNEYVLHTYNRNPIVLEKGHGLRAAGPEGQQYLDFTSGIGVNSLGYCDLDWAEAVSEQAHKLQHTSNLYYCLLYTSDAADE
;
A
#
# COMPACT_ATOMS: atom_id res chain seq x y z
N MET A 1 7.09 -15.37 -7.93
CA MET A 1 7.04 -16.29 -6.76
C MET A 1 5.60 -16.77 -6.63
N ASP A 2 5.36 -18.05 -6.40
CA ASP A 2 4.01 -18.56 -6.26
C ASP A 2 3.46 -18.35 -4.84
N SER A 3 2.14 -18.49 -4.71
CA SER A 3 1.45 -18.24 -3.45
C SER A 3 1.89 -19.18 -2.33
N GLU A 4 2.13 -20.45 -2.64
CA GLU A 4 2.54 -21.42 -1.63
C GLU A 4 3.88 -21.04 -1.01
N LYS A 5 4.83 -20.61 -1.83
CA LYS A 5 6.15 -20.17 -1.34
C LYS A 5 6.05 -18.92 -0.49
N VAL A 6 5.22 -17.96 -0.88
CA VAL A 6 5.00 -16.75 -0.11
C VAL A 6 4.41 -17.07 1.25
N ILE A 7 3.36 -17.90 1.30
CA ILE A 7 2.70 -18.29 2.54
C ILE A 7 3.66 -19.06 3.44
N LYS A 8 4.46 -19.97 2.87
CA LYS A 8 5.45 -20.73 3.63
C LYS A 8 6.49 -19.81 4.28
N ARG A 9 7.01 -18.86 3.53
CA ARG A 9 7.99 -17.90 4.06
C ARG A 9 7.40 -17.01 5.13
N ASP A 10 6.16 -16.56 4.94
CA ASP A 10 5.45 -15.78 5.94
C ASP A 10 5.31 -16.56 7.24
N ASN A 11 4.92 -17.84 7.15
CA ASN A 11 4.77 -18.69 8.31
C ASN A 11 6.09 -18.93 9.07
N GLU A 12 7.22 -18.93 8.38
CA GLU A 12 8.53 -19.11 8.98
C GLU A 12 9.08 -17.84 9.64
N TYR A 13 8.88 -16.67 9.04
CA TYR A 13 9.62 -15.47 9.41
C TYR A 13 8.78 -14.32 9.97
N VAL A 14 7.47 -14.36 9.78
CA VAL A 14 6.60 -13.28 10.24
C VAL A 14 5.83 -13.68 11.47
N LEU A 15 5.82 -12.83 12.49
CA LEU A 15 5.05 -13.07 13.71
C LEU A 15 3.56 -13.06 13.38
N HIS A 16 2.84 -14.10 13.82
CA HIS A 16 1.42 -14.27 13.53
C HIS A 16 0.56 -13.50 14.51
N THR A 17 0.39 -12.21 14.26
CA THR A 17 -0.54 -11.36 15.01
C THR A 17 -1.97 -11.45 14.47
N TYR A 18 -2.13 -11.94 13.24
CA TYR A 18 -3.42 -12.15 12.58
C TYR A 18 -3.46 -13.50 11.90
N ASN A 19 -4.65 -14.08 11.81
CA ASN A 19 -4.91 -15.22 10.94
C ASN A 19 -5.27 -14.69 9.56
N ARG A 20 -4.38 -14.90 8.60
CA ARG A 20 -4.59 -14.40 7.24
C ARG A 20 -5.40 -15.37 6.41
N ASN A 21 -6.21 -14.82 5.50
CA ASN A 21 -6.82 -15.62 4.44
C ASN A 21 -5.73 -16.16 3.52
N PRO A 22 -5.84 -17.41 3.01
CA PRO A 22 -4.80 -18.02 2.19
C PRO A 22 -4.78 -17.48 0.76
N ILE A 23 -4.73 -16.19 0.62
CA ILE A 23 -4.72 -15.46 -0.66
C ILE A 23 -3.51 -14.56 -0.65
N VAL A 24 -2.71 -14.62 -1.73
CA VAL A 24 -1.59 -13.72 -1.94
C VAL A 24 -1.97 -12.70 -2.99
N LEU A 25 -1.80 -11.42 -2.68
CA LEU A 25 -2.07 -10.32 -3.60
C LEU A 25 -0.74 -9.68 -3.99
N GLU A 26 -0.56 -9.45 -5.28
CA GLU A 26 0.69 -8.93 -5.84
C GLU A 26 0.51 -7.58 -6.52
N LYS A 27 -0.57 -7.42 -7.28
CA LYS A 27 -0.83 -6.24 -8.10
C LYS A 27 -2.26 -5.77 -7.92
N GLY A 28 -2.49 -4.52 -8.24
CA GLY A 28 -3.84 -3.97 -8.20
C GLY A 28 -4.01 -2.80 -9.16
N HIS A 29 -5.24 -2.60 -9.61
CA HIS A 29 -5.64 -1.45 -10.42
C HIS A 29 -7.12 -1.17 -10.19
N GLY A 30 -7.44 0.04 -9.76
CA GLY A 30 -8.83 0.40 -9.43
C GLY A 30 -9.36 -0.49 -8.32
N LEU A 31 -10.43 -1.21 -8.59
CA LEU A 31 -11.05 -2.13 -7.62
C LEU A 31 -10.57 -3.58 -7.77
N ARG A 32 -9.66 -3.85 -8.66
CA ARG A 32 -9.20 -5.20 -8.95
C ARG A 32 -7.83 -5.47 -8.37
N ALA A 33 -7.66 -6.64 -7.80
CA ALA A 33 -6.38 -7.14 -7.32
C ALA A 33 -6.07 -8.48 -7.95
N ALA A 34 -4.81 -8.79 -8.12
CA ALA A 34 -4.38 -10.04 -8.74
C ALA A 34 -3.30 -10.71 -7.90
N GLY A 35 -3.33 -12.04 -7.88
CA GLY A 35 -2.31 -12.85 -7.25
C GLY A 35 -1.18 -13.22 -8.21
N PRO A 36 -0.12 -13.89 -7.69
CA PRO A 36 1.05 -14.26 -8.48
C PRO A 36 0.76 -15.22 -9.63
N GLU A 37 -0.29 -16.06 -9.47
CA GLU A 37 -0.70 -17.02 -10.50
C GLU A 37 -1.74 -16.48 -11.46
N GLY A 38 -2.03 -15.17 -11.40
CA GLY A 38 -2.97 -14.52 -12.29
C GLY A 38 -4.42 -14.52 -11.81
N GLN A 39 -4.71 -15.02 -10.61
CA GLN A 39 -6.05 -14.95 -10.04
C GLN A 39 -6.45 -13.48 -9.85
N GLN A 40 -7.70 -13.17 -10.17
CA GLN A 40 -8.23 -11.83 -10.02
C GLN A 40 -9.33 -11.77 -8.99
N TYR A 41 -9.36 -10.69 -8.23
CA TYR A 41 -10.31 -10.45 -7.16
C TYR A 41 -10.88 -9.05 -7.28
N LEU A 42 -12.12 -8.86 -6.85
CA LEU A 42 -12.70 -7.54 -6.65
C LEU A 42 -12.51 -7.15 -5.19
N ASP A 43 -12.00 -5.97 -4.97
CA ASP A 43 -11.77 -5.47 -3.61
C ASP A 43 -12.91 -4.54 -3.17
N PHE A 44 -13.66 -4.97 -2.17
CA PHE A 44 -14.71 -4.16 -1.52
C PHE A 44 -14.32 -3.72 -0.10
N THR A 45 -13.09 -4.04 0.33
CA THR A 45 -12.65 -3.73 1.69
C THR A 45 -11.76 -2.48 1.77
N SER A 46 -11.14 -2.11 0.65
CA SER A 46 -10.25 -0.94 0.54
C SER A 46 -9.12 -0.92 1.57
N GLY A 47 -8.61 -2.11 1.95
CA GLY A 47 -7.58 -2.20 2.98
C GLY A 47 -8.06 -1.63 4.32
N ILE A 48 -9.32 -1.88 4.67
CA ILE A 48 -10.02 -1.30 5.82
C ILE A 48 -10.06 0.24 5.69
N GLY A 49 -10.45 0.70 4.48
CA GLY A 49 -10.66 2.12 4.19
C GLY A 49 -9.42 2.91 3.77
N VAL A 50 -8.25 2.28 3.76
CA VAL A 50 -7.00 2.98 3.42
C VAL A 50 -6.92 3.31 1.93
N ASN A 51 -7.36 2.38 1.07
CA ASN A 51 -7.30 2.55 -0.39
C ASN A 51 -8.58 3.19 -0.94
N SER A 52 -8.95 4.36 -0.43
CA SER A 52 -10.19 5.03 -0.81
C SER A 52 -10.24 5.44 -2.28
N LEU A 53 -9.08 5.63 -2.92
CA LEU A 53 -8.98 5.95 -4.35
C LEU A 53 -8.81 4.70 -5.23
N GLY A 54 -8.88 3.52 -4.64
CA GLY A 54 -8.57 2.27 -5.32
C GLY A 54 -7.07 2.03 -5.43
N TYR A 55 -6.71 0.96 -6.12
CA TYR A 55 -5.31 0.62 -6.33
C TYR A 55 -4.70 1.47 -7.44
N CYS A 56 -3.52 2.00 -7.19
CA CYS A 56 -2.68 2.63 -8.22
C CYS A 56 -3.35 3.79 -8.95
N ASP A 57 -4.10 4.62 -8.22
CA ASP A 57 -4.60 5.87 -8.79
C ASP A 57 -3.43 6.68 -9.36
N LEU A 58 -3.51 7.09 -10.63
CA LEU A 58 -2.38 7.71 -11.31
C LEU A 58 -1.96 9.03 -10.67
N ASP A 59 -2.89 9.88 -10.31
CA ASP A 59 -2.57 11.17 -9.69
C ASP A 59 -1.90 10.97 -8.33
N TRP A 60 -2.39 10.02 -7.54
CA TRP A 60 -1.80 9.67 -6.25
C TRP A 60 -0.39 9.10 -6.43
N ALA A 61 -0.23 8.15 -7.37
CA ALA A 61 1.06 7.51 -7.61
C ALA A 61 2.10 8.52 -8.09
N GLU A 62 1.72 9.44 -8.96
CA GLU A 62 2.60 10.51 -9.44
C GLU A 62 2.98 11.48 -8.32
N ALA A 63 2.03 11.85 -7.47
CA ALA A 63 2.30 12.74 -6.34
C ALA A 63 3.29 12.11 -5.36
N VAL A 64 3.12 10.82 -5.02
CA VAL A 64 4.04 10.10 -4.14
C VAL A 64 5.42 10.00 -4.77
N SER A 65 5.48 9.64 -6.05
CA SER A 65 6.75 9.51 -6.77
C SER A 65 7.49 10.84 -6.81
N GLU A 66 6.79 11.92 -7.11
CA GLU A 66 7.37 13.26 -7.15
C GLU A 66 7.91 13.68 -5.78
N GLN A 67 7.13 13.48 -4.73
CA GLN A 67 7.54 13.84 -3.38
C GLN A 67 8.71 12.97 -2.90
N ALA A 68 8.74 11.70 -3.28
CA ALA A 68 9.86 10.81 -2.94
C ALA A 68 11.18 11.27 -3.55
N HIS A 69 11.14 11.98 -4.67
CA HIS A 69 12.33 12.55 -5.29
C HIS A 69 12.74 13.91 -4.72
N LYS A 70 11.92 14.49 -3.86
CA LYS A 70 12.22 15.78 -3.24
C LYS A 70 12.67 15.60 -1.79
N LEU A 71 11.73 15.19 -0.93
CA LEU A 71 11.98 15.05 0.50
C LEU A 71 10.87 14.18 1.08
N GLN A 72 11.23 13.03 1.61
CA GLN A 72 10.25 12.10 2.18
C GLN A 72 10.04 12.30 3.68
N HIS A 73 11.02 12.84 4.38
CA HIS A 73 10.92 13.03 5.82
C HIS A 73 11.93 14.05 6.33
N THR A 74 11.57 14.77 7.35
CA THR A 74 12.49 15.60 8.14
C THR A 74 12.03 15.63 9.58
N SER A 75 12.97 15.94 10.50
CA SER A 75 12.68 16.03 11.91
C SER A 75 11.83 17.26 12.23
N ASN A 76 11.04 17.20 13.30
CA ASN A 76 10.30 18.36 13.84
C ASN A 76 11.22 19.51 14.31
N LEU A 77 12.53 19.29 14.28
CA LEU A 77 13.49 20.36 14.57
C LEU A 77 13.58 21.37 13.42
N TYR A 78 13.02 21.06 12.27
CA TYR A 78 13.06 21.92 11.08
C TYR A 78 11.64 22.19 10.57
N TYR A 79 11.48 23.31 9.88
CA TYR A 79 10.25 23.57 9.17
C TYR A 79 10.22 22.73 7.89
N CYS A 80 9.05 22.20 7.56
CA CYS A 80 8.85 21.42 6.36
C CYS A 80 7.58 21.89 5.66
N LEU A 81 7.67 22.20 4.38
CA LEU A 81 6.54 22.68 3.60
C LEU A 81 5.41 21.65 3.56
N LEU A 82 5.76 20.38 3.45
CA LEU A 82 4.78 19.28 3.43
C LEU A 82 3.93 19.26 4.71
N TYR A 83 4.55 19.33 5.87
CA TYR A 83 3.85 19.34 7.16
C TYR A 83 3.07 20.63 7.37
N THR A 84 3.62 21.74 6.98
CA THR A 84 2.98 23.04 7.10
C THR A 84 1.72 23.12 6.23
N SER A 85 1.79 22.59 5.03
CA SER A 85 0.64 22.54 4.11
C SER A 85 -0.50 21.72 4.68
N ASP A 86 -0.20 20.54 5.24
CA ASP A 86 -1.21 19.70 5.88
C ASP A 86 -1.90 20.42 7.03
N ALA A 87 -1.13 21.11 7.86
CA ALA A 87 -1.68 21.85 8.98
C ALA A 87 -2.56 23.02 8.51
N ALA A 88 -2.22 23.64 7.40
CA ALA A 88 -2.98 24.76 6.85
C ALA A 88 -4.31 24.34 6.24
N ASP A 89 -4.40 23.11 5.75
CA ASP A 89 -5.61 22.57 5.12
C ASP A 89 -6.67 22.16 6.15
N GLU A 90 -6.31 22.09 7.39
CA GLU A 90 -7.24 21.81 8.49
C GLU A 90 -7.86 23.12 8.99
#